data_efe1a65eb4a642490bb232a149962a6f
#
_entry.id   efe1a65eb4a642490bb232a149962a6f
#
_cell.length_a   1.000
_cell.length_b   1.000
_cell.length_c   1.000
_cell.angle_alpha   90.00
_cell.angle_beta   90.00
_cell.angle_gamma   90.00
#
_symmetry.space_group_name_H-M   'P 1'
#
loop_
_entity.id
_entity.type
_entity.pdbx_description
1 polymer ?
#
loop_
_entity_poly.entity_id
_entity_poly.type
_entity_poly.pdbx_seq_one_letter_code
_entity_poly.pdbx_strand_id
1 'polypeptide(L)'
;MEGTIGGKPIKEVLLKLKEDIPGVIKMTTERESNPYLDSTILRNYFDEHVPVSNYDFNLSDMQFIQLNGRACFVCTGTIILYDDNRQKIVEKSYVGSNKCIISKQSGAPIDLAMDAKNAAVAAKKGCISQFGCGNRQLEEAKAKNKALRNNRENTVEGVYEDQMVAEAEQKSQETQRPKFGTDNYLLIYHQSKQIKDFPKMMLVPVICREYQNYETTLVIWKNKCSDIAAVRNRIETGMEFTCDGRFEPYSNQTRIVFEKLSGRKP
;
A
#
# COMPACT_ATOMS: atom_id res chain seq x y z
N MET A 1 25.65 -22.75 29.14
CA MET A 1 26.49 -21.68 28.53
C MET A 1 27.07 -20.89 29.69
N GLU A 2 28.34 -21.10 29.91
CA GLU A 2 29.14 -20.30 30.82
C GLU A 2 29.75 -19.17 29.99
N GLY A 3 29.87 -17.97 30.55
CA GLY A 3 30.40 -16.78 29.88
C GLY A 3 29.49 -15.58 30.03
N THR A 4 30.02 -14.43 29.60
CA THR A 4 29.31 -13.13 29.72
C THR A 4 29.32 -12.39 28.39
N ILE A 5 28.33 -11.49 28.21
CA ILE A 5 28.24 -10.50 27.15
C ILE A 5 28.15 -9.15 27.84
N GLY A 6 29.13 -8.29 27.65
CA GLY A 6 29.17 -6.99 28.33
C GLY A 6 29.13 -7.10 29.85
N GLY A 7 29.78 -8.11 30.42
CA GLY A 7 29.80 -8.40 31.86
C GLY A 7 28.54 -9.03 32.43
N LYS A 8 27.52 -9.29 31.62
CA LYS A 8 26.25 -9.97 32.05
C LYS A 8 26.23 -11.43 31.60
N PRO A 9 25.64 -12.35 32.39
CA PRO A 9 25.53 -13.74 31.98
C PRO A 9 24.83 -13.88 30.61
N ILE A 10 25.37 -14.71 29.70
CA ILE A 10 24.82 -14.93 28.34
C ILE A 10 23.32 -15.24 28.40
N LYS A 11 22.91 -16.10 29.32
CA LYS A 11 21.49 -16.50 29.45
C LYS A 11 20.59 -15.31 29.76
N GLU A 12 21.05 -14.39 30.61
CA GLU A 12 20.32 -13.15 30.96
C GLU A 12 20.14 -12.25 29.75
N VAL A 13 21.23 -12.00 29.01
CA VAL A 13 21.18 -11.18 27.79
C VAL A 13 20.22 -11.78 26.74
N LEU A 14 20.31 -13.09 26.47
CA LEU A 14 19.44 -13.76 25.52
C LEU A 14 17.96 -13.79 25.96
N LEU A 15 17.67 -13.81 27.25
CA LEU A 15 16.31 -13.69 27.76
C LEU A 15 15.82 -12.25 27.58
N LYS A 16 16.68 -11.26 27.87
CA LYS A 16 16.33 -9.84 27.71
C LYS A 16 15.97 -9.50 26.26
N LEU A 17 16.70 -10.04 25.29
CA LEU A 17 16.39 -9.83 23.88
C LEU A 17 14.99 -10.33 23.45
N LYS A 18 14.36 -11.19 24.25
CA LYS A 18 12.99 -11.71 24.00
C LYS A 18 11.90 -10.92 24.69
N GLU A 19 12.24 -9.93 25.48
CA GLU A 19 11.25 -9.05 26.13
C GLU A 19 10.56 -8.14 25.13
N ASP A 20 9.46 -7.56 25.56
CA ASP A 20 8.69 -6.62 24.76
C ASP A 20 9.42 -5.30 24.60
N ILE A 21 9.47 -4.84 23.37
CA ILE A 21 10.12 -3.59 22.97
C ILE A 21 9.07 -2.52 22.75
N PRO A 22 9.00 -1.47 23.58
CA PRO A 22 8.02 -0.41 23.42
C PRO A 22 8.12 0.25 22.05
N GLY A 23 6.97 0.37 21.36
CA GLY A 23 6.86 1.10 20.11
C GLY A 23 7.53 0.44 18.89
N VAL A 24 8.05 -0.81 19.02
CA VAL A 24 8.74 -1.50 17.91
C VAL A 24 7.79 -1.86 16.75
N ILE A 25 6.51 -2.06 17.04
CA ILE A 25 5.51 -2.36 16.01
C ILE A 25 5.01 -1.06 15.40
N LYS A 26 5.14 -0.95 14.10
CA LYS A 26 4.55 0.11 13.27
C LYS A 26 3.56 -0.49 12.29
N MET A 27 2.64 0.33 11.83
CA MET A 27 1.66 -0.04 10.81
C MET A 27 1.98 0.69 9.52
N THR A 28 1.84 0.02 8.39
CA THR A 28 1.91 0.70 7.10
C THR A 28 0.71 1.65 6.98
N THR A 29 0.92 2.85 6.44
CA THR A 29 -0.12 3.89 6.32
C THR A 29 -1.05 3.70 5.14
N GLU A 30 -0.80 2.71 4.28
CA GLU A 30 -1.60 2.42 3.11
C GLU A 30 -2.73 1.45 3.43
N ARG A 31 -3.71 1.34 2.53
CA ARG A 31 -5.01 0.65 2.63
C ARG A 31 -4.99 -0.74 3.25
N GLU A 32 -3.84 -1.41 3.20
CA GLU A 32 -3.58 -2.63 3.95
C GLU A 32 -2.56 -2.32 5.04
N SER A 33 -3.03 -1.90 6.21
CA SER A 33 -2.17 -1.67 7.35
C SER A 33 -1.58 -3.00 7.84
N ASN A 34 -0.40 -3.34 7.35
CA ASN A 34 0.34 -4.51 7.82
C ASN A 34 1.30 -4.11 8.94
N PRO A 35 1.31 -4.83 10.07
CA PRO A 35 2.28 -4.59 11.12
C PRO A 35 3.69 -5.00 10.68
N TYR A 36 4.68 -4.19 11.05
CA TYR A 36 6.08 -4.48 10.81
C TYR A 36 6.95 -3.99 11.97
N LEU A 37 8.15 -4.56 12.10
CA LEU A 37 9.13 -4.12 13.09
C LEU A 37 9.84 -2.85 12.60
N ASP A 38 9.88 -1.82 13.44
CA ASP A 38 10.71 -0.64 13.17
C ASP A 38 12.20 -1.00 13.30
N SER A 39 12.93 -0.82 12.22
CA SER A 39 14.34 -1.24 12.15
C SER A 39 15.26 -0.41 13.06
N THR A 40 14.92 0.85 13.32
CA THR A 40 15.71 1.74 14.17
C THR A 40 15.51 1.39 15.63
N ILE A 41 14.27 1.22 16.06
CA ILE A 41 13.94 0.84 17.44
C ILE A 41 14.53 -0.55 17.75
N LEU A 42 14.33 -1.50 16.83
CA LEU A 42 14.84 -2.85 16.98
C LEU A 42 16.38 -2.91 17.11
N ARG A 43 17.07 -2.16 16.26
CA ARG A 43 18.54 -2.06 16.31
C ARG A 43 19.02 -1.43 17.61
N ASN A 44 18.43 -0.29 18.01
CA ASN A 44 18.83 0.39 19.23
C ASN A 44 18.64 -0.50 20.46
N TYR A 45 17.54 -1.24 20.52
CA TYR A 45 17.28 -2.19 21.60
C TYR A 45 18.34 -3.33 21.61
N PHE A 46 18.69 -3.86 20.44
CA PHE A 46 19.73 -4.87 20.33
C PHE A 46 21.09 -4.34 20.77
N ASP A 47 21.49 -3.16 20.30
CA ASP A 47 22.77 -2.52 20.59
C ASP A 47 22.89 -2.10 22.09
N GLU A 48 21.75 -1.83 22.76
CA GLU A 48 21.70 -1.56 24.21
C GLU A 48 22.05 -2.80 25.05
N HIS A 49 21.66 -3.98 24.57
CA HIS A 49 21.80 -5.22 25.34
C HIS A 49 22.99 -6.07 24.89
N VAL A 50 23.45 -5.88 23.66
CA VAL A 50 24.61 -6.57 23.07
C VAL A 50 25.62 -5.52 22.62
N PRO A 51 26.68 -5.27 23.41
CA PRO A 51 27.71 -4.32 23.01
C PRO A 51 28.31 -4.65 21.65
N VAL A 52 28.68 -3.61 20.89
CA VAL A 52 29.27 -3.77 19.54
C VAL A 52 30.52 -4.67 19.53
N SER A 53 31.27 -4.70 20.62
CA SER A 53 32.41 -5.61 20.80
C SER A 53 32.02 -7.10 20.84
N ASN A 54 30.78 -7.41 21.11
CA ASN A 54 30.30 -8.76 21.32
C ASN A 54 29.51 -9.33 20.11
N TYR A 55 29.46 -8.61 18.98
CA TYR A 55 28.94 -9.16 17.77
C TYR A 55 29.59 -8.65 16.50
N ASP A 56 29.56 -9.45 15.45
CA ASP A 56 29.90 -9.04 14.09
C ASP A 56 28.65 -9.13 13.23
N PHE A 57 28.48 -8.18 12.30
CA PHE A 57 27.46 -8.24 11.28
C PHE A 57 28.13 -8.29 9.91
N ASN A 58 27.92 -9.39 9.19
CA ASN A 58 28.46 -9.63 7.87
C ASN A 58 27.33 -9.62 6.84
N LEU A 59 27.57 -9.01 5.68
CA LEU A 59 26.69 -9.09 4.52
C LEU A 59 27.38 -9.92 3.44
N SER A 60 26.63 -10.82 2.81
CA SER A 60 27.05 -11.45 1.56
C SER A 60 27.01 -10.44 0.42
N ASP A 61 27.52 -10.84 -0.74
CA ASP A 61 27.43 -10.06 -1.96
C ASP A 61 25.97 -9.71 -2.28
N MET A 62 25.76 -8.43 -2.61
CA MET A 62 24.47 -7.91 -3.01
C MET A 62 24.15 -8.38 -4.42
N GLN A 63 23.04 -9.09 -4.58
CA GLN A 63 22.56 -9.57 -5.87
C GLN A 63 21.41 -8.70 -6.37
N PHE A 64 21.52 -8.24 -7.61
CA PHE A 64 20.41 -7.60 -8.33
C PHE A 64 19.73 -8.65 -9.20
N ILE A 65 18.46 -8.90 -8.93
CA ILE A 65 17.64 -9.89 -9.63
C ILE A 65 16.55 -9.15 -10.39
N GLN A 66 16.49 -9.37 -11.71
CA GLN A 66 15.44 -8.83 -12.56
C GLN A 66 14.75 -9.97 -13.30
N LEU A 67 13.41 -10.05 -13.16
CA LEU A 67 12.60 -11.07 -13.80
C LEU A 67 11.20 -10.50 -14.12
N ASN A 68 10.77 -10.68 -15.36
CA ASN A 68 9.41 -10.31 -15.82
C ASN A 68 9.00 -8.87 -15.46
N GLY A 69 9.88 -7.89 -15.68
CA GLY A 69 9.63 -6.47 -15.39
C GLY A 69 9.61 -6.12 -13.88
N ARG A 70 10.01 -7.06 -13.03
CA ARG A 70 10.23 -6.82 -11.61
C ARG A 70 11.71 -6.90 -11.29
N ALA A 71 12.19 -6.02 -10.44
CA ALA A 71 13.57 -6.03 -9.98
C ALA A 71 13.63 -5.97 -8.46
N CYS A 72 14.61 -6.62 -7.88
CA CYS A 72 14.88 -6.55 -6.44
C CYS A 72 16.37 -6.72 -6.15
N PHE A 73 16.79 -6.13 -5.03
CA PHE A 73 18.07 -6.47 -4.40
C PHE A 73 17.86 -7.55 -3.36
N VAL A 74 18.81 -8.48 -3.29
CA VAL A 74 18.82 -9.59 -2.32
C VAL A 74 20.22 -9.73 -1.75
N CYS A 75 20.34 -9.89 -0.45
CA CYS A 75 21.60 -10.21 0.24
C CYS A 75 21.31 -11.07 1.47
N THR A 76 22.30 -11.80 1.94
CA THR A 76 22.24 -12.50 3.22
C THR A 76 23.01 -11.73 4.28
N GLY A 77 22.33 -11.35 5.35
CA GLY A 77 22.99 -10.84 6.55
C GLY A 77 23.26 -11.98 7.53
N THR A 78 24.35 -11.88 8.26
CA THR A 78 24.70 -12.81 9.32
C THR A 78 25.17 -12.04 10.54
N ILE A 79 24.57 -12.27 11.71
CA ILE A 79 25.04 -11.78 13.00
C ILE A 79 25.66 -12.96 13.76
N ILE A 80 26.89 -12.78 14.21
CA ILE A 80 27.61 -13.69 15.05
C ILE A 80 27.78 -13.06 16.41
N LEU A 81 27.26 -13.69 17.47
CA LEU A 81 27.45 -13.25 18.85
C LEU A 81 28.66 -13.95 19.46
N TYR A 82 29.42 -13.15 20.22
CA TYR A 82 30.59 -13.60 20.97
C TYR A 82 30.42 -13.27 22.45
N ASP A 83 31.04 -14.09 23.30
CA ASP A 83 31.24 -13.72 24.71
C ASP A 83 32.33 -12.64 24.87
N ASP A 84 32.59 -12.21 26.11
CA ASP A 84 33.59 -11.20 26.41
C ASP A 84 35.02 -11.68 26.13
N ASN A 85 35.25 -12.99 25.95
CA ASN A 85 36.50 -13.60 25.50
C ASN A 85 36.56 -13.81 23.98
N ARG A 86 35.60 -13.27 23.21
CA ARG A 86 35.47 -13.43 21.74
C ARG A 86 35.28 -14.88 21.32
N GLN A 87 34.72 -15.74 22.19
CA GLN A 87 34.28 -17.08 21.78
C GLN A 87 32.91 -17.00 21.18
N LYS A 88 32.73 -17.64 20.03
CA LYS A 88 31.47 -17.68 19.33
C LYS A 88 30.39 -18.37 20.15
N ILE A 89 29.28 -17.68 20.40
CA ILE A 89 28.13 -18.20 21.12
C ILE A 89 27.08 -18.75 20.14
N VAL A 90 26.66 -17.93 19.20
CA VAL A 90 25.58 -18.26 18.25
C VAL A 90 25.69 -17.41 17.00
N GLU A 91 25.21 -17.98 15.90
CA GLU A 91 25.13 -17.31 14.61
C GLU A 91 23.69 -17.36 14.09
N LYS A 92 23.24 -16.26 13.53
CA LYS A 92 21.92 -16.13 12.89
C LYS A 92 22.06 -15.43 11.55
N SER A 93 21.51 -16.06 10.51
CA SER A 93 21.51 -15.52 9.15
C SER A 93 20.09 -15.27 8.66
N TYR A 94 19.92 -14.20 7.86
CA TYR A 94 18.62 -13.86 7.29
C TYR A 94 18.81 -13.27 5.88
N VAL A 95 17.93 -13.68 4.97
CA VAL A 95 17.89 -13.13 3.60
C VAL A 95 17.09 -11.84 3.59
N GLY A 96 17.77 -10.73 3.39
CA GLY A 96 17.15 -9.43 3.18
C GLY A 96 16.87 -9.19 1.70
N SER A 97 15.74 -8.60 1.40
CA SER A 97 15.41 -8.18 0.04
C SER A 97 14.67 -6.84 0.04
N ASN A 98 14.83 -6.10 -1.05
CA ASN A 98 14.06 -4.89 -1.32
C ASN A 98 13.65 -4.84 -2.79
N LYS A 99 12.35 -4.63 -3.03
CA LYS A 99 11.81 -4.47 -4.38
C LYS A 99 12.18 -3.11 -4.93
N CYS A 100 12.79 -3.07 -6.12
CA CYS A 100 13.12 -1.82 -6.80
C CYS A 100 11.88 -1.15 -7.38
N ILE A 101 11.84 0.17 -7.26
CA ILE A 101 10.81 0.98 -7.92
C ILE A 101 11.29 1.24 -9.34
N ILE A 102 10.54 0.74 -10.31
CA ILE A 102 10.84 0.90 -11.73
C ILE A 102 10.12 2.11 -12.30
N SER A 103 10.84 2.98 -12.99
CA SER A 103 10.28 4.12 -13.72
C SER A 103 9.37 3.62 -14.85
N LYS A 104 8.16 4.14 -14.90
CA LYS A 104 7.22 3.84 -16.00
C LYS A 104 7.67 4.40 -17.36
N GLN A 105 8.53 5.43 -17.36
CA GLN A 105 9.00 6.09 -18.58
C GLN A 105 10.22 5.39 -19.17
N SER A 106 11.20 5.04 -18.35
CA SER A 106 12.48 4.48 -18.78
C SER A 106 12.59 2.97 -18.65
N GLY A 107 11.70 2.34 -17.86
CA GLY A 107 11.83 0.93 -17.51
C GLY A 107 13.02 0.61 -16.57
N ALA A 108 13.74 1.63 -16.11
CA ALA A 108 14.90 1.49 -15.24
C ALA A 108 14.55 1.71 -13.77
N PRO A 109 15.30 1.14 -12.83
CA PRO A 109 15.17 1.44 -11.40
C PRO A 109 15.41 2.93 -11.12
N ILE A 110 14.64 3.51 -10.19
CA ILE A 110 14.71 4.94 -9.87
C ILE A 110 15.90 5.24 -8.95
N ASP A 111 16.14 4.42 -7.94
CA ASP A 111 17.19 4.62 -6.94
C ASP A 111 17.79 3.29 -6.49
N LEU A 112 18.77 2.82 -7.25
CA LEU A 112 19.47 1.56 -6.96
C LEU A 112 20.22 1.58 -5.60
N ALA A 113 20.79 2.71 -5.23
CA ALA A 113 21.58 2.81 -4.01
C ALA A 113 20.70 2.71 -2.76
N MET A 114 19.55 3.38 -2.79
CA MET A 114 18.56 3.28 -1.70
C MET A 114 17.95 1.89 -1.63
N ASP A 115 17.65 1.28 -2.76
CA ASP A 115 17.07 -0.07 -2.81
C ASP A 115 18.05 -1.12 -2.27
N ALA A 116 19.33 -1.03 -2.63
CA ALA A 116 20.38 -1.88 -2.09
C ALA A 116 20.55 -1.70 -0.58
N LYS A 117 20.59 -0.45 -0.11
CA LYS A 117 20.65 -0.12 1.32
C LYS A 117 19.46 -0.71 2.08
N ASN A 118 18.25 -0.62 1.53
CA ASN A 118 17.05 -1.16 2.15
C ASN A 118 17.11 -2.70 2.26
N ALA A 119 17.65 -3.40 1.27
CA ALA A 119 17.87 -4.84 1.34
C ALA A 119 18.85 -5.21 2.48
N ALA A 120 19.95 -4.47 2.63
CA ALA A 120 20.91 -4.67 3.73
C ALA A 120 20.28 -4.40 5.11
N VAL A 121 19.47 -3.33 5.24
CA VAL A 121 18.71 -3.03 6.46
C VAL A 121 17.71 -4.16 6.78
N ALA A 122 17.03 -4.70 5.77
CA ALA A 122 16.09 -5.82 5.94
C ALA A 122 16.83 -7.08 6.41
N ALA A 123 18.02 -7.37 5.86
CA ALA A 123 18.85 -8.47 6.30
C ALA A 123 19.27 -8.34 7.77
N LYS A 124 19.82 -7.19 8.17
CA LYS A 124 20.22 -6.93 9.58
C LYS A 124 19.04 -7.05 10.53
N LYS A 125 17.90 -6.42 10.19
CA LYS A 125 16.67 -6.50 10.98
C LYS A 125 16.20 -7.95 11.16
N GLY A 126 16.20 -8.73 10.07
CA GLY A 126 15.83 -10.14 10.12
C GLY A 126 16.75 -10.97 11.01
N CYS A 127 18.06 -10.74 10.97
CA CYS A 127 19.01 -11.39 11.89
C CYS A 127 18.72 -11.06 13.35
N ILE A 128 18.53 -9.77 13.68
CA ILE A 128 18.20 -9.34 15.05
C ILE A 128 16.91 -9.99 15.55
N SER A 129 15.88 -10.04 14.69
CA SER A 129 14.61 -10.66 15.08
C SER A 129 14.73 -12.16 15.37
N GLN A 130 15.67 -12.87 14.73
CA GLN A 130 15.93 -14.29 15.02
C GLN A 130 16.50 -14.57 16.42
N PHE A 131 17.02 -13.54 17.11
CA PHE A 131 17.33 -13.64 18.53
C PHE A 131 16.12 -13.52 19.44
N GLY A 132 14.95 -13.26 18.87
CA GLY A 132 13.65 -13.12 19.54
C GLY A 132 13.18 -11.68 19.66
N CYS A 133 14.01 -10.70 19.29
CA CYS A 133 13.69 -9.27 19.41
C CYS A 133 12.43 -8.92 18.62
N GLY A 134 11.36 -8.53 19.32
CA GLY A 134 10.09 -8.09 18.74
C GLY A 134 9.26 -9.15 18.00
N ASN A 135 9.75 -10.38 17.85
CA ASN A 135 9.06 -11.42 17.07
C ASN A 135 7.68 -11.75 17.65
N ARG A 136 7.60 -11.96 18.98
CA ARG A 136 6.32 -12.23 19.64
C ARG A 136 5.32 -11.12 19.40
N GLN A 137 5.75 -9.87 19.60
CA GLN A 137 4.91 -8.68 19.37
C GLN A 137 4.44 -8.57 17.92
N LEU A 138 5.30 -8.90 16.95
CA LEU A 138 4.94 -8.90 15.53
C LEU A 138 3.89 -9.95 15.21
N GLU A 139 4.04 -11.17 15.71
CA GLU A 139 3.08 -12.25 15.48
C GLU A 139 1.72 -11.95 16.16
N GLU A 140 1.73 -11.41 17.36
CA GLU A 140 0.51 -10.95 18.03
C GLU A 140 -0.19 -9.82 17.25
N ALA A 141 0.58 -8.85 16.74
CA ALA A 141 0.05 -7.76 15.92
C ALA A 141 -0.54 -8.26 14.59
N LYS A 142 0.11 -9.23 13.95
CA LYS A 142 -0.41 -9.88 12.74
C LYS A 142 -1.70 -10.66 13.01
N ALA A 143 -1.73 -11.41 14.11
CA ALA A 143 -2.92 -12.17 14.52
C ALA A 143 -4.10 -11.24 14.80
N LYS A 144 -3.89 -10.14 15.54
CA LYS A 144 -4.91 -9.12 15.80
C LYS A 144 -5.41 -8.48 14.50
N ASN A 145 -4.48 -8.14 13.59
CA ASN A 145 -4.85 -7.55 12.30
C ASN A 145 -5.65 -8.52 11.42
N LYS A 146 -5.27 -9.80 11.42
CA LYS A 146 -6.03 -10.85 10.71
C LYS A 146 -7.42 -11.05 11.30
N ALA A 147 -7.54 -11.07 12.62
CA ALA A 147 -8.85 -11.17 13.30
C ALA A 147 -9.76 -9.98 12.97
N LEU A 148 -9.20 -8.75 12.95
CA LEU A 148 -9.93 -7.55 12.56
C LEU A 148 -10.39 -7.57 11.09
N ARG A 149 -9.59 -8.15 10.18
CA ARG A 149 -9.97 -8.33 8.76
C ARG A 149 -11.09 -9.35 8.63
N ASN A 150 -10.94 -10.52 9.25
CA ASN A 150 -11.98 -11.57 9.23
C ASN A 150 -13.29 -11.08 9.85
N ASN A 151 -13.24 -10.30 10.95
CA ASN A 151 -14.44 -9.72 11.54
C ASN A 151 -15.09 -8.67 10.62
N ARG A 152 -14.30 -7.93 9.83
CA ARG A 152 -14.85 -7.02 8.82
C ARG A 152 -15.47 -7.77 7.65
N GLU A 153 -14.84 -8.84 7.19
CA GLU A 153 -15.38 -9.72 6.14
C GLU A 153 -16.66 -10.41 6.64
N ASN A 154 -16.66 -10.97 7.85
CA ASN A 154 -17.85 -11.60 8.45
C ASN A 154 -18.95 -10.60 8.80
N THR A 155 -18.63 -9.35 9.17
CA THR A 155 -19.65 -8.30 9.36
C THR A 155 -20.20 -7.85 8.02
N VAL A 156 -19.41 -7.88 6.97
CA VAL A 156 -19.85 -7.62 5.62
C VAL A 156 -20.71 -8.80 5.14
N GLU A 157 -20.32 -10.06 5.38
CA GLU A 157 -21.14 -11.24 5.04
C GLU A 157 -22.40 -11.34 5.89
N GLY A 158 -22.36 -11.08 7.20
CA GLY A 158 -23.56 -11.05 8.05
C GLY A 158 -24.54 -9.93 7.70
N VAL A 159 -24.01 -8.77 7.29
CA VAL A 159 -24.82 -7.68 6.72
C VAL A 159 -25.34 -8.08 5.32
N TYR A 160 -24.61 -8.94 4.57
CA TYR A 160 -25.09 -9.47 3.29
C TYR A 160 -26.19 -10.53 3.46
N GLU A 161 -26.18 -11.38 4.49
CA GLU A 161 -27.28 -12.34 4.73
C GLU A 161 -28.57 -11.66 5.17
N ASP A 162 -28.52 -10.69 6.07
CA ASP A 162 -29.69 -9.87 6.44
C ASP A 162 -30.11 -8.90 5.32
N GLN A 163 -29.20 -8.45 4.48
CA GLN A 163 -29.47 -7.68 3.28
C GLN A 163 -29.94 -8.55 2.12
N MET A 164 -29.53 -9.81 1.98
CA MET A 164 -30.01 -10.70 0.92
C MET A 164 -31.50 -11.03 1.07
N VAL A 165 -32.06 -10.98 2.26
CA VAL A 165 -33.52 -11.09 2.46
C VAL A 165 -34.22 -9.77 2.12
N ALA A 166 -33.62 -8.64 2.42
CA ALA A 166 -34.09 -7.31 2.01
C ALA A 166 -33.76 -6.98 0.55
N GLU A 167 -32.66 -7.52 0.01
CA GLU A 167 -32.18 -7.35 -1.38
C GLU A 167 -32.83 -8.30 -2.38
N ALA A 168 -33.49 -9.36 -1.93
CA ALA A 168 -34.42 -10.10 -2.82
C ALA A 168 -35.58 -9.20 -3.25
N GLU A 169 -35.94 -8.21 -2.44
CA GLU A 169 -36.88 -7.14 -2.80
C GLU A 169 -36.19 -5.94 -3.48
N GLN A 170 -34.90 -5.72 -3.29
CA GLN A 170 -34.11 -4.66 -3.94
C GLN A 170 -33.35 -5.11 -5.20
N LYS A 171 -33.23 -6.41 -5.48
CA LYS A 171 -32.60 -6.94 -6.72
C LYS A 171 -33.33 -6.59 -8.00
N SER A 172 -34.51 -5.99 -7.92
CA SER A 172 -35.08 -5.26 -9.05
C SER A 172 -34.48 -3.87 -9.26
N GLN A 173 -33.60 -3.39 -8.35
CA GLN A 173 -32.93 -2.07 -8.39
C GLN A 173 -31.41 -2.10 -8.60
N GLU A 174 -30.79 -3.29 -8.70
CA GLU A 174 -29.34 -3.41 -9.04
C GLU A 174 -29.10 -3.24 -10.54
N THR A 175 -29.93 -2.46 -11.17
CA THR A 175 -29.78 -2.02 -12.54
C THR A 175 -28.97 -0.74 -12.57
N GLN A 176 -27.78 -0.83 -13.18
CA GLN A 176 -27.27 0.22 -14.02
C GLN A 176 -26.17 1.08 -13.43
N ARG A 177 -25.06 0.41 -13.03
CA ARG A 177 -23.76 1.08 -13.17
C ARG A 177 -23.44 1.18 -14.66
N PRO A 178 -22.88 2.32 -15.12
CA PRO A 178 -22.40 2.43 -16.48
C PRO A 178 -21.47 1.27 -16.82
N LYS A 179 -21.68 0.60 -17.95
CA LYS A 179 -20.79 -0.48 -18.40
C LYS A 179 -19.42 0.10 -18.74
N PHE A 180 -18.35 -0.56 -18.35
CA PHE A 180 -17.03 -0.16 -18.79
C PHE A 180 -16.95 -0.22 -20.33
N GLY A 181 -16.44 0.87 -20.92
CA GLY A 181 -16.34 1.02 -22.35
C GLY A 181 -16.81 2.38 -22.84
N THR A 182 -16.98 2.53 -24.14
CA THR A 182 -17.48 3.76 -24.76
C THR A 182 -19.00 3.68 -24.88
N ASP A 183 -19.69 4.71 -24.42
CA ASP A 183 -21.15 4.84 -24.50
C ASP A 183 -21.55 6.32 -24.52
N ASN A 184 -22.84 6.55 -24.65
CA ASN A 184 -23.46 7.88 -24.61
C ASN A 184 -24.09 8.09 -23.23
N TYR A 185 -23.67 9.18 -22.55
CA TYR A 185 -24.06 9.46 -21.18
C TYR A 185 -24.85 10.77 -21.08
N LEU A 186 -26.00 10.72 -20.41
CA LEU A 186 -26.78 11.91 -20.03
C LEU A 186 -26.29 12.39 -18.66
N LEU A 187 -25.65 13.55 -18.62
CA LEU A 187 -24.96 14.08 -17.46
C LEU A 187 -25.55 15.42 -17.01
N ILE A 188 -25.51 15.64 -15.69
CA ILE A 188 -25.74 16.95 -15.08
C ILE A 188 -24.61 17.24 -14.10
N TYR A 189 -24.22 18.53 -13.99
CA TYR A 189 -23.20 18.93 -13.01
C TYR A 189 -23.70 18.74 -11.57
N HIS A 190 -22.83 18.17 -10.73
CA HIS A 190 -23.13 18.00 -9.31
C HIS A 190 -22.81 19.28 -8.53
N GLN A 191 -23.81 20.15 -8.36
CA GLN A 191 -23.66 21.51 -7.83
C GLN A 191 -23.01 21.63 -6.44
N SER A 192 -23.10 20.59 -5.61
CA SER A 192 -22.48 20.57 -4.27
C SER A 192 -20.98 20.27 -4.27
N LYS A 193 -20.40 19.95 -5.43
CA LYS A 193 -18.97 19.57 -5.55
C LYS A 193 -18.23 20.55 -6.46
N GLN A 194 -16.96 20.84 -6.13
CA GLN A 194 -16.16 21.79 -6.90
C GLN A 194 -15.53 21.19 -8.15
N ILE A 195 -15.53 21.95 -9.23
CA ILE A 195 -14.78 21.67 -10.45
C ILE A 195 -13.29 21.89 -10.16
N LYS A 196 -12.44 20.96 -10.58
CA LYS A 196 -10.99 21.12 -10.53
C LYS A 196 -10.47 21.40 -11.93
N ASP A 197 -10.01 22.62 -12.17
CA ASP A 197 -9.51 23.07 -13.47
C ASP A 197 -7.97 23.12 -13.47
N PHE A 198 -7.35 22.23 -14.23
CA PHE A 198 -5.91 22.13 -14.41
C PHE A 198 -5.49 22.62 -15.80
N PRO A 199 -4.21 22.97 -16.04
CA PRO A 199 -3.76 23.47 -17.35
C PRO A 199 -4.10 22.54 -18.53
N LYS A 200 -4.01 21.22 -18.34
CA LYS A 200 -4.22 20.23 -19.40
C LYS A 200 -5.58 19.52 -19.37
N MET A 201 -6.28 19.54 -18.24
CA MET A 201 -7.55 18.83 -18.07
C MET A 201 -8.48 19.53 -17.09
N MET A 202 -9.76 19.23 -17.17
CA MET A 202 -10.78 19.66 -16.22
C MET A 202 -11.47 18.42 -15.65
N LEU A 203 -11.65 18.39 -14.33
CA LEU A 203 -12.39 17.34 -13.62
C LEU A 203 -13.70 17.94 -13.14
N VAL A 204 -14.79 17.41 -13.65
CA VAL A 204 -16.14 17.89 -13.37
C VAL A 204 -16.91 16.80 -12.63
N PRO A 205 -17.34 17.05 -11.39
CA PRO A 205 -18.27 16.15 -10.71
C PRO A 205 -19.61 16.14 -11.44
N VAL A 206 -20.10 14.96 -11.82
CA VAL A 206 -21.34 14.82 -12.57
C VAL A 206 -22.20 13.70 -12.00
N ILE A 207 -23.51 13.79 -12.28
CA ILE A 207 -24.50 12.76 -12.00
C ILE A 207 -24.95 12.22 -13.36
N CYS A 208 -24.82 10.92 -13.55
CA CYS A 208 -25.27 10.22 -14.74
C CYS A 208 -26.75 9.81 -14.57
N ARG A 209 -27.65 10.48 -15.30
CA ARG A 209 -29.09 10.35 -15.14
C ARG A 209 -29.62 8.99 -15.58
N GLU A 210 -29.06 8.45 -16.66
CA GLU A 210 -29.48 7.16 -17.22
C GLU A 210 -29.19 5.98 -16.30
N TYR A 211 -28.28 6.16 -15.34
CA TYR A 211 -27.86 5.14 -14.39
C TYR A 211 -28.27 5.51 -12.95
N GLN A 212 -29.56 5.78 -12.75
CA GLN A 212 -30.16 6.06 -11.43
C GLN A 212 -29.43 7.15 -10.64
N ASN A 213 -29.03 8.22 -11.32
CA ASN A 213 -28.28 9.32 -10.73
C ASN A 213 -26.89 8.92 -10.17
N TYR A 214 -26.21 8.01 -10.85
CA TYR A 214 -24.87 7.57 -10.45
C TYR A 214 -23.88 8.74 -10.45
N GLU A 215 -23.27 8.98 -9.29
CA GLU A 215 -22.27 10.03 -9.11
C GLU A 215 -20.90 9.60 -9.62
N THR A 216 -20.29 10.40 -10.49
CA THR A 216 -18.96 10.11 -11.05
C THR A 216 -18.21 11.40 -11.39
N THR A 217 -17.03 11.27 -11.95
CA THR A 217 -16.23 12.42 -12.41
C THR A 217 -16.08 12.37 -13.92
N LEU A 218 -16.47 13.43 -14.60
CA LEU A 218 -16.19 13.65 -16.02
C LEU A 218 -14.78 14.25 -16.17
N VAL A 219 -13.93 13.59 -16.94
CA VAL A 219 -12.56 14.03 -17.24
C VAL A 219 -12.54 14.60 -18.65
N ILE A 220 -12.22 15.89 -18.78
CA ILE A 220 -12.16 16.60 -20.06
C ILE A 220 -10.72 16.99 -20.33
N TRP A 221 -10.11 16.39 -21.35
CA TRP A 221 -8.78 16.76 -21.80
C TRP A 221 -8.86 17.98 -22.73
N LYS A 222 -8.34 19.14 -22.29
CA LYS A 222 -8.48 20.44 -22.98
C LYS A 222 -7.89 20.44 -24.39
N ASN A 223 -6.85 19.66 -24.62
CA ASN A 223 -6.20 19.53 -25.93
C ASN A 223 -6.92 18.56 -26.90
N LYS A 224 -7.93 17.84 -26.40
CA LYS A 224 -8.69 16.85 -27.19
C LYS A 224 -10.17 17.24 -27.34
N CYS A 225 -10.62 18.28 -26.64
CA CYS A 225 -12.01 18.71 -26.60
C CYS A 225 -12.17 19.99 -27.40
N SER A 226 -12.81 19.90 -28.58
CA SER A 226 -13.23 21.05 -29.37
C SER A 226 -14.40 21.82 -28.75
N ASP A 227 -15.18 21.14 -27.91
CA ASP A 227 -16.47 21.63 -27.40
C ASP A 227 -16.39 22.14 -25.95
N ILE A 228 -15.20 22.43 -25.44
CA ILE A 228 -15.00 22.76 -24.03
C ILE A 228 -15.81 23.99 -23.58
N ALA A 229 -15.98 24.98 -24.43
CA ALA A 229 -16.78 26.17 -24.14
C ALA A 229 -18.27 25.81 -24.02
N ALA A 230 -18.78 24.97 -24.89
CA ALA A 230 -20.16 24.51 -24.85
C ALA A 230 -20.44 23.64 -23.61
N VAL A 231 -19.49 22.79 -23.22
CA VAL A 231 -19.57 21.99 -21.98
C VAL A 231 -19.57 22.89 -20.74
N ARG A 232 -18.68 23.88 -20.67
CA ARG A 232 -18.64 24.86 -19.57
C ARG A 232 -19.95 25.61 -19.44
N ASN A 233 -20.49 26.11 -20.53
CA ASN A 233 -21.78 26.82 -20.49
C ASN A 233 -22.89 25.95 -19.91
N ARG A 234 -22.97 24.67 -20.27
CA ARG A 234 -23.96 23.75 -19.72
C ARG A 234 -23.76 23.45 -18.23
N ILE A 235 -22.51 23.34 -17.80
CA ILE A 235 -22.15 23.18 -16.39
C ILE A 235 -22.58 24.42 -15.59
N GLU A 236 -22.24 25.62 -16.08
CA GLU A 236 -22.56 26.89 -15.42
C GLU A 236 -24.07 27.16 -15.35
N THR A 237 -24.79 26.77 -16.36
CA THR A 237 -26.26 26.91 -16.40
C THR A 237 -27.00 25.78 -15.67
N GLY A 238 -26.30 24.74 -15.21
CA GLY A 238 -26.91 23.56 -14.57
C GLY A 238 -27.76 22.72 -15.51
N MET A 239 -27.59 22.87 -16.82
CA MET A 239 -28.36 22.11 -17.84
C MET A 239 -27.82 20.69 -17.97
N GLU A 240 -28.74 19.78 -18.21
CA GLU A 240 -28.38 18.41 -18.62
C GLU A 240 -27.74 18.43 -20.01
N PHE A 241 -26.78 17.55 -20.22
CA PHE A 241 -26.12 17.40 -21.50
C PHE A 241 -25.76 15.93 -21.77
N THR A 242 -25.74 15.57 -23.02
CA THR A 242 -25.37 14.23 -23.46
C THR A 242 -23.96 14.27 -24.05
N CYS A 243 -23.10 13.35 -23.64
CA CYS A 243 -21.78 13.24 -24.20
C CYS A 243 -21.45 11.78 -24.55
N ASP A 244 -20.69 11.60 -25.61
CA ASP A 244 -19.98 10.35 -25.86
C ASP A 244 -18.75 10.34 -24.95
N GLY A 245 -18.51 9.24 -24.28
CA GLY A 245 -17.41 9.12 -23.38
C GLY A 245 -17.06 7.67 -23.09
N ARG A 246 -15.92 7.49 -22.43
CA ARG A 246 -15.46 6.17 -22.01
C ARG A 246 -15.51 6.07 -20.49
N PHE A 247 -16.34 5.15 -20.00
CA PHE A 247 -16.42 4.83 -18.58
C PHE A 247 -15.30 3.87 -18.21
N GLU A 248 -14.46 4.26 -17.24
CA GLU A 248 -13.30 3.49 -16.84
C GLU A 248 -13.03 3.57 -15.32
N PRO A 249 -12.42 2.54 -14.72
CA PRO A 249 -11.96 2.60 -13.34
C PRO A 249 -10.73 3.53 -13.25
N TYR A 250 -10.67 4.35 -12.20
CA TYR A 250 -9.52 5.19 -11.90
C TYR A 250 -9.23 5.19 -10.41
N SER A 251 -8.13 4.57 -9.99
CA SER A 251 -7.84 4.35 -8.58
C SER A 251 -9.01 3.61 -7.91
N ASN A 252 -9.66 4.15 -6.90
CA ASN A 252 -10.85 3.57 -6.25
C ASN A 252 -12.14 4.27 -6.63
N GLN A 253 -12.13 5.02 -7.71
CA GLN A 253 -13.26 5.76 -8.22
C GLN A 253 -13.49 5.38 -9.68
N THR A 254 -14.67 5.66 -10.16
CA THR A 254 -15.00 5.56 -11.56
C THR A 254 -14.99 6.94 -12.19
N ARG A 255 -14.69 7.02 -13.48
CA ARG A 255 -14.71 8.27 -14.23
C ARG A 255 -15.24 8.04 -15.63
N ILE A 256 -15.81 9.09 -16.22
CA ILE A 256 -16.12 9.16 -17.64
C ILE A 256 -15.06 10.04 -18.30
N VAL A 257 -14.34 9.50 -19.26
CA VAL A 257 -13.42 10.29 -20.11
C VAL A 257 -14.25 10.84 -21.27
N PHE A 258 -14.41 12.17 -21.30
CA PHE A 258 -15.16 12.87 -22.33
C PHE A 258 -14.49 12.75 -23.70
N GLU A 259 -15.28 12.45 -24.72
CA GLU A 259 -14.81 12.41 -26.12
C GLU A 259 -15.42 13.56 -26.92
N LYS A 260 -16.76 13.72 -26.92
CA LYS A 260 -17.45 14.84 -27.57
C LYS A 260 -18.85 15.03 -27.02
N LEU A 261 -19.45 16.18 -27.25
CA LEU A 261 -20.89 16.37 -27.04
C LEU A 261 -21.65 15.55 -28.09
N SER A 262 -22.62 14.76 -27.63
CA SER A 262 -23.47 14.06 -28.54
C SER A 262 -24.71 14.90 -28.88
N GLY A 263 -25.10 14.87 -30.14
CA GLY A 263 -26.21 15.63 -30.66
C GLY A 263 -27.58 14.99 -30.41
N ARG A 264 -27.73 14.00 -29.51
CA ARG A 264 -29.04 13.50 -29.13
C ARG A 264 -29.76 14.60 -28.37
N LYS A 265 -30.89 15.09 -28.93
CA LYS A 265 -31.85 15.87 -28.17
C LYS A 265 -32.37 15.02 -27.03
N PRO A 266 -32.60 15.59 -25.82
CA PRO A 266 -33.25 14.92 -24.73
C PRO A 266 -34.63 14.40 -25.11
#